data_59b64bd1e6917e970303c6f347737584
#
_entry.id   59b64bd1e6917e970303c6f347737584
#
_cell.length_a   1.000
_cell.length_b   1.000
_cell.length_c   1.000
_cell.angle_alpha   90.00
_cell.angle_beta   90.00
_cell.angle_gamma   90.00
#
_symmetry.space_group_name_H-M   'P 1'
#
loop_
_entity.id
_entity.type
_entity.pdbx_description
1 polymer ?
#
loop_
_entity_poly.entity_id
_entity_poly.type
_entity_poly.pdbx_seq_one_letter_code
_entity_poly.pdbx_strand_id
1 'polypeptide(L)'
;MSDATSSSEEYGINEIGDVRSWLTGFLARPHQDLGREGNVCPFVVPALRAKTLHVESVGYDSAAGWAGIADQMRCQIESYDGRVWPEGKESIASLVTVLRDMPDHHWPLLDEAQRHVKGEAVRRGLMIGQFHPDCPEPSVWNPGFAVSRAPQPLFAIRRMSLHDILFLHGDARHFSEYDRRFGDHYADVRSVAHLPQRFVDLYKSAKAGGAPTSEYIDYQSIDTLLSLQRPRTAHPAEMTFYLVGQAKELFFKLVYEEVSAARLALVVDRVDEAVWNLRRAATALGVLARTWDVLSGISPAEFNAFRESLGSASGIDSYMYRMLEFALGRKSAALARRYAGVAGVSESVHRALHSSSLHDEALGLLYRRGILTVHRGADGGWDTAAARQAWALVYQEYGPSSDLFRLAETLMDVAHAFSGWRSLHLLLVERTIGNKRGTGGTTGVDWLRKSAEHRFFPDLWQARSGLPSGAPPW
;
A
#
# COMPACT_ATOMS: atom_id res chain seq x y z
N MET A 1 38.23 15.68 20.18
CA MET A 1 37.45 14.57 19.60
C MET A 1 36.82 13.69 20.70
N SER A 2 36.12 14.28 21.70
CA SER A 2 35.52 13.53 22.81
C SER A 2 34.08 13.96 23.16
N ASP A 3 33.46 14.86 22.36
CA ASP A 3 32.10 15.35 22.65
C ASP A 3 30.99 14.78 21.72
N ALA A 4 31.34 14.04 20.67
CA ALA A 4 30.35 13.50 19.74
C ALA A 4 29.78 12.12 20.14
N THR A 5 30.48 11.39 21.03
CA THR A 5 30.03 10.07 21.51
C THR A 5 29.06 10.14 22.68
N SER A 6 29.15 11.19 23.51
CA SER A 6 28.28 11.33 24.69
C SER A 6 26.85 11.77 24.34
N SER A 7 26.67 12.56 23.28
CA SER A 7 25.32 13.01 22.85
C SER A 7 24.50 11.89 22.19
N SER A 8 25.11 10.97 21.46
CA SER A 8 24.40 9.87 20.80
C SER A 8 23.92 8.77 21.78
N GLU A 9 24.64 8.54 22.87
CA GLU A 9 24.20 7.62 23.94
C GLU A 9 23.05 8.21 24.76
N GLU A 10 23.07 9.51 25.05
CA GLU A 10 22.02 10.20 25.81
C GLU A 10 20.69 10.32 25.02
N TYR A 11 20.74 10.54 23.69
CA TYR A 11 19.57 10.52 22.81
C TYR A 11 18.95 9.11 22.70
N GLY A 12 19.75 8.07 22.55
CA GLY A 12 19.27 6.68 22.48
C GLY A 12 18.62 6.19 23.79
N ILE A 13 18.99 6.74 24.93
CA ILE A 13 18.37 6.43 26.23
C ILE A 13 16.97 7.04 26.33
N ASN A 14 16.72 8.23 25.76
CA ASN A 14 15.42 8.88 25.75
C ASN A 14 14.41 8.14 24.85
N GLU A 15 14.80 7.75 23.63
CA GLU A 15 13.93 7.03 22.69
C GLU A 15 13.44 5.69 23.24
N ILE A 16 14.33 4.91 23.87
CA ILE A 16 13.97 3.65 24.55
C ILE A 16 13.03 3.94 25.73
N GLY A 17 13.25 5.06 26.45
CA GLY A 17 12.39 5.51 27.56
C GLY A 17 10.96 5.80 27.08
N ASP A 18 10.81 6.51 25.97
CA ASP A 18 9.52 6.82 25.35
C ASP A 18 8.79 5.56 24.90
N VAL A 19 9.50 4.63 24.26
CA VAL A 19 8.94 3.35 23.83
C VAL A 19 8.50 2.50 25.02
N ARG A 20 9.28 2.45 26.11
CA ARG A 20 8.87 1.75 27.35
C ARG A 20 7.63 2.38 27.98
N SER A 21 7.54 3.70 27.98
CA SER A 21 6.36 4.43 28.48
C SER A 21 5.12 4.13 27.63
N TRP A 22 5.26 4.09 26.31
CA TRP A 22 4.19 3.70 25.38
C TRP A 22 3.76 2.23 25.55
N LEU A 23 4.69 1.29 25.69
CA LEU A 23 4.40 -0.12 25.95
C LEU A 23 3.57 -0.30 27.23
N THR A 24 3.91 0.41 28.31
CA THR A 24 3.25 0.27 29.62
C THR A 24 2.02 1.15 29.78
N GLY A 25 2.02 2.35 29.19
CA GLY A 25 0.97 3.35 29.30
C GLY A 25 -0.16 3.20 28.28
N PHE A 26 0.15 2.64 27.11
CA PHE A 26 -0.82 2.47 26.01
C PHE A 26 -1.07 0.99 25.67
N LEU A 27 -0.07 0.24 25.21
CA LEU A 27 -0.29 -1.15 24.76
C LEU A 27 -0.71 -2.09 25.89
N ALA A 28 -0.25 -1.85 27.12
CA ALA A 28 -0.60 -2.64 28.30
C ALA A 28 -1.94 -2.22 28.95
N ARG A 29 -2.68 -1.30 28.35
CA ARG A 29 -3.95 -0.76 28.89
C ARG A 29 -5.13 -1.05 27.98
N PRO A 30 -6.35 -1.13 28.50
CA PRO A 30 -7.56 -1.11 27.68
C PRO A 30 -7.74 0.24 26.98
N HIS A 31 -8.38 0.24 25.80
CA HIS A 31 -8.75 1.45 25.08
C HIS A 31 -10.19 1.33 24.56
N GLN A 32 -11.00 2.37 24.73
CA GLN A 32 -12.42 2.36 24.33
C GLN A 32 -12.64 2.13 22.85
N ASP A 33 -11.73 2.64 21.99
CA ASP A 33 -11.83 2.53 20.54
C ASP A 33 -11.22 1.23 19.98
N LEU A 34 -10.74 0.32 20.84
CA LEU A 34 -10.12 -0.92 20.39
C LEU A 34 -11.09 -1.86 19.65
N GLY A 35 -12.39 -1.77 19.95
CA GLY A 35 -13.43 -2.65 19.39
C GLY A 35 -13.55 -4.01 20.09
N ARG A 36 -12.85 -4.22 21.20
CA ARG A 36 -12.96 -5.39 22.09
C ARG A 36 -12.54 -5.05 23.52
N GLU A 37 -12.90 -5.88 24.46
CA GLU A 37 -12.43 -5.79 25.84
C GLU A 37 -10.94 -6.21 25.99
N GLY A 38 -10.30 -5.71 27.04
CA GLY A 38 -8.92 -6.02 27.40
C GLY A 38 -7.90 -5.02 26.84
N ASN A 39 -6.62 -5.31 27.06
CA ASN A 39 -5.51 -4.42 26.70
C ASN A 39 -5.36 -4.28 25.17
N VAL A 40 -4.82 -3.16 24.74
CA VAL A 40 -4.52 -2.90 23.33
C VAL A 40 -3.69 -4.05 22.73
N CYS A 41 -2.60 -4.43 23.37
CA CYS A 41 -1.84 -5.64 23.03
C CYS A 41 -1.95 -6.70 24.14
N PRO A 42 -2.49 -7.89 23.85
CA PRO A 42 -2.63 -8.94 24.87
C PRO A 42 -1.28 -9.57 25.29
N PHE A 43 -0.21 -9.34 24.53
CA PHE A 43 1.09 -9.97 24.75
C PHE A 43 2.03 -9.14 25.68
N VAL A 44 1.87 -7.82 25.73
CA VAL A 44 2.78 -6.93 26.45
C VAL A 44 2.78 -7.20 27.96
N VAL A 45 1.62 -7.29 28.61
CA VAL A 45 1.56 -7.51 30.07
C VAL A 45 2.14 -8.86 30.50
N PRO A 46 1.81 -10.00 29.83
CA PRO A 46 2.47 -11.28 30.12
C PRO A 46 4.00 -11.24 29.93
N ALA A 47 4.48 -10.63 28.85
CA ALA A 47 5.91 -10.53 28.58
C ALA A 47 6.66 -9.65 29.61
N LEU A 48 6.06 -8.55 30.04
CA LEU A 48 6.60 -7.71 31.11
C LEU A 48 6.71 -8.45 32.45
N ARG A 49 5.64 -9.15 32.84
CA ARG A 49 5.61 -9.95 34.09
C ARG A 49 6.63 -11.09 34.07
N ALA A 50 6.81 -11.72 32.92
CA ALA A 50 7.78 -12.79 32.74
C ALA A 50 9.21 -12.29 32.52
N LYS A 51 9.43 -10.99 32.38
CA LYS A 51 10.72 -10.36 32.04
C LYS A 51 11.29 -10.86 30.72
N THR A 52 10.40 -11.13 29.74
CA THR A 52 10.74 -11.64 28.40
C THR A 52 10.51 -10.60 27.30
N LEU A 53 10.16 -9.36 27.65
CA LEU A 53 10.10 -8.25 26.72
C LEU A 53 11.43 -7.50 26.73
N HIS A 54 12.16 -7.58 25.62
CA HIS A 54 13.42 -6.87 25.42
C HIS A 54 13.20 -5.69 24.47
N VAL A 55 13.79 -4.53 24.82
CA VAL A 55 13.78 -3.34 23.99
C VAL A 55 15.21 -2.95 23.72
N GLU A 56 15.57 -2.89 22.45
CA GLU A 56 16.88 -2.47 22.00
C GLU A 56 16.76 -1.45 20.85
N SER A 57 17.85 -0.81 20.48
CA SER A 57 17.86 0.16 19.39
C SER A 57 19.00 -0.10 18.42
N VAL A 58 18.76 0.16 17.14
CA VAL A 58 19.75 0.09 16.06
C VAL A 58 19.75 1.40 15.28
N GLY A 59 20.90 1.79 14.75
CA GLY A 59 21.01 2.96 13.89
C GLY A 59 20.32 2.71 12.55
N TYR A 60 19.61 3.72 12.05
CA TYR A 60 19.01 3.68 10.73
C TYR A 60 20.01 4.17 9.67
N ASP A 61 20.18 3.39 8.58
CA ASP A 61 20.95 3.80 7.41
C ASP A 61 20.01 4.33 6.32
N SER A 62 20.02 5.62 6.10
CA SER A 62 19.16 6.30 5.12
C SER A 62 19.48 5.91 3.67
N ALA A 63 20.72 5.49 3.37
CA ALA A 63 21.14 5.11 2.02
C ALA A 63 20.63 3.71 1.62
N ALA A 64 20.34 2.84 2.60
CA ALA A 64 19.96 1.46 2.34
C ALA A 64 18.48 1.27 1.97
N GLY A 65 17.63 2.28 2.18
CA GLY A 65 16.20 2.24 1.87
C GLY A 65 15.43 1.15 2.64
N TRP A 66 14.28 0.73 2.13
CA TRP A 66 13.49 -0.35 2.75
C TRP A 66 14.25 -1.69 2.80
N ALA A 67 15.13 -1.96 1.83
CA ALA A 67 15.89 -3.21 1.80
C ALA A 67 16.85 -3.31 3.00
N GLY A 68 17.51 -2.20 3.38
CA GLY A 68 18.35 -2.16 4.59
C GLY A 68 17.54 -2.39 5.88
N ILE A 69 16.32 -1.85 5.97
CA ILE A 69 15.42 -2.12 7.10
C ILE A 69 15.03 -3.62 7.10
N ALA A 70 14.71 -4.18 5.93
CA ALA A 70 14.39 -5.60 5.82
C ALA A 70 15.56 -6.49 6.26
N ASP A 71 16.79 -6.13 5.92
CA ASP A 71 17.97 -6.85 6.37
C ASP A 71 18.18 -6.73 7.89
N GLN A 72 17.95 -5.55 8.47
CA GLN A 72 17.93 -5.40 9.92
C GLN A 72 16.85 -6.27 10.57
N MET A 73 15.63 -6.32 10.01
CA MET A 73 14.57 -7.19 10.48
C MET A 73 14.98 -8.67 10.43
N ARG A 74 15.66 -9.13 9.36
CA ARG A 74 16.20 -10.50 9.26
C ARG A 74 17.25 -10.78 10.33
N CYS A 75 18.20 -9.86 10.52
CA CYS A 75 19.19 -9.98 11.61
C CYS A 75 18.53 -10.11 12.98
N GLN A 76 17.47 -9.35 13.22
CA GLN A 76 16.75 -9.40 14.49
C GLN A 76 15.88 -10.68 14.64
N ILE A 77 15.37 -11.23 13.54
CA ILE A 77 14.73 -12.57 13.55
C ILE A 77 15.76 -13.64 13.96
N GLU A 78 16.96 -13.60 13.41
CA GLU A 78 18.05 -14.52 13.76
C GLU A 78 18.48 -14.32 15.22
N SER A 79 18.63 -13.07 15.66
CA SER A 79 18.94 -12.75 17.06
C SER A 79 17.86 -13.27 18.01
N TYR A 80 16.57 -13.14 17.65
CA TYR A 80 15.46 -13.66 18.44
C TYR A 80 15.52 -15.18 18.59
N ASP A 81 15.76 -15.91 17.48
CA ASP A 81 15.84 -17.36 17.47
C ASP A 81 17.10 -17.88 18.22
N GLY A 82 18.22 -17.17 18.14
CA GLY A 82 19.47 -17.52 18.85
C GLY A 82 19.50 -17.15 20.33
N ARG A 83 18.50 -16.36 20.81
CA ARG A 83 18.45 -15.89 22.20
C ARG A 83 17.93 -16.98 23.15
N VAL A 84 18.61 -17.14 24.26
CA VAL A 84 18.13 -18.02 25.35
C VAL A 84 17.04 -17.31 26.13
N TRP A 85 15.83 -17.78 26.02
CA TRP A 85 14.67 -17.29 26.75
C TRP A 85 14.50 -18.10 28.06
N PRO A 86 13.90 -17.52 29.13
CA PRO A 86 13.59 -18.25 30.35
C PRO A 86 12.72 -19.47 30.06
N GLU A 87 13.04 -20.61 30.63
CA GLU A 87 12.39 -21.90 30.41
C GLU A 87 10.86 -21.82 30.59
N GLY A 88 10.11 -22.31 29.60
CA GLY A 88 8.65 -22.28 29.57
C GLY A 88 8.02 -20.89 29.38
N LYS A 89 8.83 -19.88 29.00
CA LYS A 89 8.36 -18.50 28.73
C LYS A 89 8.60 -18.05 27.29
N GLU A 90 9.10 -18.92 26.45
CA GLU A 90 9.44 -18.63 25.05
C GLU A 90 8.23 -18.16 24.23
N SER A 91 7.05 -18.70 24.54
CA SER A 91 5.80 -18.38 23.83
C SER A 91 5.30 -16.94 24.03
N ILE A 92 5.76 -16.28 25.12
CA ILE A 92 5.41 -14.88 25.44
C ILE A 92 6.60 -13.94 25.30
N ALA A 93 7.73 -14.42 24.80
CA ALA A 93 8.91 -13.60 24.56
C ALA A 93 8.68 -12.61 23.40
N SER A 94 9.22 -11.40 23.54
CA SER A 94 9.11 -10.34 22.55
C SER A 94 10.40 -9.53 22.48
N LEU A 95 10.83 -9.22 21.25
CA LEU A 95 11.95 -8.34 20.95
C LEU A 95 11.42 -7.11 20.21
N VAL A 96 11.66 -5.94 20.76
CA VAL A 96 11.28 -4.64 20.19
C VAL A 96 12.55 -3.92 19.79
N THR A 97 12.67 -3.55 18.54
CA THR A 97 13.84 -2.86 17.97
C THR A 97 13.45 -1.47 17.50
N VAL A 98 14.03 -0.45 18.10
CA VAL A 98 13.83 0.97 17.75
C VAL A 98 14.85 1.35 16.68
N LEU A 99 14.38 2.00 15.61
CA LEU A 99 15.21 2.55 14.53
C LEU A 99 15.58 3.99 14.88
N ARG A 100 16.81 4.21 15.38
CA ARG A 100 17.29 5.53 15.76
C ARG A 100 17.58 6.39 14.54
N ASP A 101 17.31 7.67 14.67
CA ASP A 101 17.62 8.70 13.65
C ASP A 101 16.90 8.47 12.31
N MET A 102 15.76 7.77 12.32
CA MET A 102 14.95 7.57 11.12
C MET A 102 14.08 8.80 10.84
N PRO A 103 14.31 9.54 9.73
CA PRO A 103 13.51 10.71 9.39
C PRO A 103 12.03 10.38 9.16
N ASP A 104 11.14 11.31 9.48
CA ASP A 104 9.68 11.13 9.37
C ASP A 104 9.24 10.70 7.98
N HIS A 105 9.83 11.28 6.94
CA HIS A 105 9.49 10.96 5.56
C HIS A 105 9.94 9.56 5.12
N HIS A 106 10.77 8.85 5.92
CA HIS A 106 11.18 7.46 5.69
C HIS A 106 10.29 6.42 6.38
N TRP A 107 9.37 6.80 7.28
CA TRP A 107 8.50 5.82 7.96
C TRP A 107 7.73 4.87 7.03
N PRO A 108 7.26 5.28 5.83
CA PRO A 108 6.63 4.35 4.90
C PRO A 108 7.53 3.21 4.41
N LEU A 109 8.87 3.38 4.50
CA LEU A 109 9.84 2.32 4.16
C LEU A 109 9.81 1.18 5.19
N LEU A 110 9.48 1.48 6.45
CA LEU A 110 9.33 0.47 7.51
C LEU A 110 8.13 -0.43 7.24
N ASP A 111 7.01 0.14 6.77
CA ASP A 111 5.82 -0.63 6.37
C ASP A 111 6.13 -1.55 5.18
N GLU A 112 6.92 -1.05 4.21
CA GLU A 112 7.35 -1.84 3.05
C GLU A 112 8.26 -2.99 3.46
N ALA A 113 9.27 -2.73 4.27
CA ALA A 113 10.21 -3.73 4.77
C ALA A 113 9.47 -4.86 5.51
N GLN A 114 8.53 -4.50 6.39
CA GLN A 114 7.73 -5.48 7.12
C GLN A 114 6.93 -6.39 6.19
N ARG A 115 6.29 -5.85 5.15
CA ARG A 115 5.53 -6.63 4.17
C ARG A 115 6.42 -7.68 3.48
N HIS A 116 7.67 -7.33 3.15
CA HIS A 116 8.61 -8.25 2.52
C HIS A 116 9.15 -9.34 3.47
N VAL A 117 9.34 -9.03 4.74
CA VAL A 117 9.93 -9.94 5.73
C VAL A 117 8.87 -10.81 6.42
N LYS A 118 7.60 -10.39 6.45
CA LYS A 118 6.51 -11.09 7.16
C LYS A 118 6.46 -12.59 6.83
N GLY A 119 6.54 -12.97 5.56
CA GLY A 119 6.50 -14.37 5.14
C GLY A 119 7.68 -15.20 5.68
N GLU A 120 8.86 -14.60 5.82
CA GLU A 120 10.04 -15.28 6.39
C GLU A 120 9.84 -15.51 7.89
N ALA A 121 9.37 -14.51 8.63
CA ALA A 121 9.05 -14.63 10.04
C ALA A 121 7.99 -15.72 10.29
N VAL A 122 6.90 -15.72 9.50
CA VAL A 122 5.82 -16.71 9.60
C VAL A 122 6.31 -18.14 9.41
N ARG A 123 7.17 -18.40 8.42
CA ARG A 123 7.79 -19.73 8.23
C ARG A 123 8.58 -20.21 9.45
N ARG A 124 9.21 -19.28 10.18
CA ARG A 124 9.93 -19.58 11.44
C ARG A 124 9.02 -19.67 12.66
N GLY A 125 7.71 -19.48 12.50
CA GLY A 125 6.74 -19.46 13.60
C GLY A 125 6.81 -18.17 14.43
N LEU A 126 7.20 -17.08 13.78
CA LEU A 126 7.30 -15.76 14.36
C LEU A 126 6.28 -14.81 13.72
N MET A 127 5.93 -13.78 14.45
CA MET A 127 5.20 -12.62 13.95
C MET A 127 6.10 -11.39 14.04
N ILE A 128 6.06 -10.56 13.01
CA ILE A 128 6.74 -9.27 12.97
C ILE A 128 5.72 -8.17 12.68
N GLY A 129 5.72 -7.13 13.49
CA GLY A 129 4.87 -5.95 13.32
C GLY A 129 5.72 -4.68 13.32
N GLN A 130 5.29 -3.68 12.54
CA GLN A 130 5.91 -2.37 12.46
C GLN A 130 5.06 -1.32 13.17
N PHE A 131 5.70 -0.26 13.66
CA PHE A 131 5.08 0.82 14.42
C PHE A 131 5.85 2.12 14.17
N HIS A 132 5.13 3.21 13.95
CA HIS A 132 5.70 4.57 13.87
C HIS A 132 4.60 5.61 14.13
N PRO A 133 4.92 6.91 14.35
CA PRO A 133 3.91 7.91 14.73
C PRO A 133 2.73 8.03 13.76
N ASP A 134 2.96 7.86 12.47
CA ASP A 134 1.94 7.92 11.43
C ASP A 134 1.53 6.55 10.88
N CYS A 135 1.84 5.45 11.62
CA CYS A 135 1.50 4.10 11.18
C CYS A 135 -0.01 3.97 10.97
N PRO A 136 -0.44 3.63 9.76
CA PRO A 136 -1.85 3.58 9.40
C PRO A 136 -2.52 2.25 9.75
N GLU A 137 -1.77 1.28 10.28
CA GLU A 137 -2.26 -0.08 10.54
C GLU A 137 -3.36 -0.07 11.60
N PRO A 138 -4.58 -0.55 11.26
CA PRO A 138 -5.73 -0.47 12.16
C PRO A 138 -5.79 -1.63 13.14
N SER A 139 -6.65 -1.48 14.12
CA SER A 139 -7.11 -2.61 14.93
C SER A 139 -7.94 -3.56 14.06
N VAL A 140 -7.70 -4.86 14.18
CA VAL A 140 -8.52 -5.92 13.55
C VAL A 140 -9.99 -5.87 14.00
N TRP A 141 -10.24 -5.26 15.17
CA TRP A 141 -11.57 -5.17 15.76
C TRP A 141 -12.29 -3.85 15.47
N ASN A 142 -11.52 -2.78 15.19
CA ASN A 142 -12.06 -1.49 14.81
C ASN A 142 -11.17 -0.84 13.75
N PRO A 143 -11.56 -0.85 12.47
CA PRO A 143 -10.80 -0.25 11.38
C PRO A 143 -10.57 1.27 11.53
N GLY A 144 -11.36 1.95 12.34
CA GLY A 144 -11.18 3.38 12.63
C GLY A 144 -10.10 3.69 13.67
N PHE A 145 -9.51 2.68 14.30
CA PHE A 145 -8.52 2.85 15.36
C PHE A 145 -7.13 2.38 14.90
N ALA A 146 -6.21 3.32 14.68
CA ALA A 146 -4.83 3.05 14.28
C ALA A 146 -4.02 2.54 15.49
N VAL A 147 -4.01 1.22 15.69
CA VAL A 147 -3.43 0.55 16.88
C VAL A 147 -1.91 0.52 16.89
N SER A 148 -1.28 0.69 15.74
CA SER A 148 0.18 0.57 15.55
C SER A 148 0.93 1.91 15.59
N ARG A 149 0.29 2.98 16.06
CA ARG A 149 0.98 4.26 16.29
C ARG A 149 1.87 4.19 17.52
N ALA A 150 3.15 4.50 17.33
CA ALA A 150 4.18 4.50 18.36
C ALA A 150 4.92 5.84 18.42
N PRO A 151 5.54 6.23 19.53
CA PRO A 151 6.28 7.49 19.63
C PRO A 151 7.54 7.53 18.77
N GLN A 152 8.10 6.36 18.44
CA GLN A 152 9.31 6.18 17.65
C GLN A 152 9.10 5.11 16.59
N PRO A 153 9.80 5.17 15.44
CA PRO A 153 9.79 4.11 14.45
C PRO A 153 10.47 2.86 15.03
N LEU A 154 9.73 1.75 15.04
CA LEU A 154 10.19 0.48 15.60
C LEU A 154 9.50 -0.72 14.93
N PHE A 155 10.07 -1.89 15.09
CA PHE A 155 9.41 -3.15 14.81
C PHE A 155 9.53 -4.11 15.99
N ALA A 156 8.57 -5.02 16.08
CA ALA A 156 8.50 -6.00 17.17
C ALA A 156 8.37 -7.41 16.63
N ILE A 157 9.14 -8.34 17.21
CA ILE A 157 9.15 -9.77 16.87
C ILE A 157 8.68 -10.55 18.09
N ARG A 158 7.80 -11.54 17.88
CA ARG A 158 7.34 -12.48 18.91
C ARG A 158 6.99 -13.84 18.32
N ARG A 159 6.84 -14.84 19.17
CA ARG A 159 6.30 -16.14 18.75
C ARG A 159 4.86 -16.02 18.23
N MET A 160 4.55 -16.80 17.20
CA MET A 160 3.19 -16.99 16.69
C MET A 160 2.29 -17.62 17.77
N SER A 161 1.04 -17.23 17.82
CA SER A 161 0.05 -17.68 18.78
C SER A 161 -1.28 -18.01 18.10
N LEU A 162 -2.23 -18.63 18.83
CA LEU A 162 -3.58 -18.89 18.32
C LEU A 162 -4.33 -17.63 17.85
N HIS A 163 -4.03 -16.45 18.42
CA HIS A 163 -4.64 -15.18 17.99
C HIS A 163 -4.24 -14.76 16.57
N ASP A 164 -3.15 -15.29 16.05
CA ASP A 164 -2.58 -14.84 14.78
C ASP A 164 -3.36 -15.35 13.56
N ILE A 165 -4.35 -16.20 13.75
CA ILE A 165 -5.35 -16.50 12.71
C ILE A 165 -5.98 -15.22 12.17
N LEU A 166 -6.16 -14.19 13.01
CA LEU A 166 -6.68 -12.87 12.60
C LEU A 166 -5.84 -12.17 11.53
N PHE A 167 -4.54 -12.50 11.43
CA PHE A 167 -3.58 -11.87 10.53
C PHE A 167 -3.06 -12.79 9.43
N LEU A 168 -3.32 -14.11 9.54
CA LEU A 168 -2.72 -15.13 8.68
C LEU A 168 -3.72 -15.89 7.81
N HIS A 169 -5.03 -15.80 8.11
CA HIS A 169 -6.08 -16.54 7.38
C HIS A 169 -6.25 -16.13 5.93
N GLY A 170 -5.87 -14.91 5.55
CA GLY A 170 -6.07 -14.35 4.22
C GLY A 170 -4.98 -14.68 3.19
N ASP A 171 -3.88 -15.31 3.59
CA ASP A 171 -2.80 -15.76 2.70
C ASP A 171 -2.59 -17.26 2.90
N ALA A 172 -2.75 -18.06 1.85
CA ALA A 172 -2.70 -19.51 1.91
C ALA A 172 -1.37 -20.07 2.46
N ARG A 173 -0.23 -19.42 2.14
CA ARG A 173 1.10 -19.83 2.63
C ARG A 173 1.26 -19.49 4.11
N HIS A 174 0.80 -18.31 4.52
CA HIS A 174 0.81 -17.93 5.93
C HIS A 174 -0.14 -18.81 6.74
N PHE A 175 -1.31 -19.11 6.20
CA PHE A 175 -2.28 -20.00 6.84
C PHE A 175 -1.74 -21.43 6.95
N SER A 176 -1.06 -21.96 5.93
CA SER A 176 -0.43 -23.29 5.99
C SER A 176 0.56 -23.41 7.15
N GLU A 177 1.37 -22.37 7.37
CA GLU A 177 2.31 -22.33 8.50
C GLU A 177 1.61 -22.19 9.86
N TYR A 178 0.49 -21.49 9.91
CA TYR A 178 -0.36 -21.41 11.09
C TYR A 178 -1.05 -22.77 11.36
N ASP A 179 -1.67 -23.37 10.36
CA ASP A 179 -2.34 -24.68 10.44
C ASP A 179 -1.42 -25.78 10.92
N ARG A 180 -0.18 -25.82 10.40
CA ARG A 180 0.86 -26.77 10.82
C ARG A 180 1.19 -26.69 12.32
N ARG A 181 1.03 -25.52 12.95
CA ARG A 181 1.36 -25.29 14.37
C ARG A 181 0.14 -25.38 15.28
N PHE A 182 -1.01 -24.97 14.81
CA PHE A 182 -2.20 -24.80 15.64
C PHE A 182 -3.42 -25.58 15.14
N GLY A 183 -3.32 -26.29 14.02
CA GLY A 183 -4.44 -27.04 13.43
C GLY A 183 -5.09 -28.03 14.38
N ASP A 184 -4.30 -28.70 15.22
CA ASP A 184 -4.80 -29.66 16.22
C ASP A 184 -5.73 -29.02 17.24
N HIS A 185 -5.56 -27.75 17.58
CA HIS A 185 -6.49 -27.03 18.46
C HIS A 185 -7.89 -26.87 17.85
N TYR A 186 -8.00 -26.89 16.52
CA TYR A 186 -9.28 -26.81 15.80
C TYR A 186 -9.87 -28.18 15.45
N ALA A 187 -9.10 -29.23 15.53
CA ALA A 187 -9.55 -30.61 15.35
C ALA A 187 -10.15 -31.22 16.63
N ASP A 188 -9.67 -30.78 17.81
CA ASP A 188 -10.18 -31.28 19.09
C ASP A 188 -11.41 -30.49 19.54
N VAL A 189 -12.53 -31.18 19.69
CA VAL A 189 -13.84 -30.60 20.08
C VAL A 189 -13.77 -29.84 21.41
N ARG A 190 -12.96 -30.30 22.37
CA ARG A 190 -12.84 -29.66 23.69
C ARG A 190 -12.05 -28.35 23.57
N SER A 191 -10.98 -28.36 22.80
CA SER A 191 -10.16 -27.16 22.55
C SER A 191 -10.94 -26.10 21.78
N VAL A 192 -11.70 -26.51 20.74
CA VAL A 192 -12.54 -25.59 19.95
C VAL A 192 -13.59 -24.87 20.80
N ALA A 193 -14.18 -25.55 21.80
CA ALA A 193 -15.21 -24.97 22.68
C ALA A 193 -14.68 -23.77 23.50
N HIS A 194 -13.37 -23.65 23.68
CA HIS A 194 -12.71 -22.54 24.41
C HIS A 194 -12.17 -21.44 23.49
N LEU A 195 -12.22 -21.65 22.15
CA LEU A 195 -11.77 -20.63 21.21
C LEU A 195 -12.86 -19.59 20.93
N PRO A 196 -12.49 -18.32 20.70
CA PRO A 196 -13.44 -17.34 20.18
C PRO A 196 -14.06 -17.84 18.87
N GLN A 197 -15.37 -17.73 18.73
CA GLN A 197 -16.09 -18.21 17.54
C GLN A 197 -15.50 -17.64 16.25
N ARG A 198 -15.10 -16.37 16.26
CA ARG A 198 -14.43 -15.72 15.12
C ARG A 198 -13.16 -16.46 14.66
N PHE A 199 -12.36 -17.01 15.58
CA PHE A 199 -11.16 -17.77 15.22
C PHE A 199 -11.54 -19.07 14.51
N VAL A 200 -12.57 -19.75 15.01
CA VAL A 200 -13.08 -20.99 14.43
C VAL A 200 -13.63 -20.74 13.02
N ASP A 201 -14.37 -19.65 12.82
CA ASP A 201 -14.94 -19.30 11.51
C ASP A 201 -13.85 -18.94 10.49
N LEU A 202 -12.88 -18.14 10.89
CA LEU A 202 -11.73 -17.78 10.04
C LEU A 202 -10.88 -19.01 9.67
N TYR A 203 -10.62 -19.89 10.65
CA TYR A 203 -9.88 -21.12 10.41
C TYR A 203 -10.63 -22.05 9.45
N LYS A 204 -11.94 -22.29 9.66
CA LYS A 204 -12.75 -23.11 8.77
C LYS A 204 -12.81 -22.55 7.36
N SER A 205 -12.98 -21.24 7.24
CA SER A 205 -12.98 -20.55 5.94
C SER A 205 -11.64 -20.70 5.21
N ALA A 206 -10.53 -20.49 5.90
CA ALA A 206 -9.19 -20.64 5.33
C ALA A 206 -8.87 -22.11 4.97
N LYS A 207 -9.31 -23.05 5.82
CA LYS A 207 -9.13 -24.50 5.59
C LYS A 207 -9.96 -25.01 4.42
N ALA A 208 -11.15 -24.47 4.21
CA ALA A 208 -12.02 -24.81 3.08
C ALA A 208 -11.49 -24.28 1.72
N GLY A 209 -10.49 -23.40 1.74
CA GLY A 209 -9.88 -22.80 0.55
C GLY A 209 -9.06 -23.74 -0.34
N GLY A 210 -9.04 -25.05 -0.07
CA GLY A 210 -8.61 -26.07 -1.03
C GLY A 210 -7.21 -26.65 -0.82
N ALA A 211 -7.05 -27.93 -1.20
CA ALA A 211 -5.75 -28.58 -1.32
C ALA A 211 -5.01 -28.07 -2.57
N PRO A 212 -3.67 -27.93 -2.53
CA PRO A 212 -2.88 -27.51 -3.68
C PRO A 212 -3.03 -28.49 -4.86
N THR A 213 -3.30 -27.96 -6.04
CA THR A 213 -3.52 -28.75 -7.27
C THR A 213 -2.30 -28.75 -8.19
N SER A 214 -1.56 -27.65 -8.28
CA SER A 214 -0.25 -27.55 -8.93
C SER A 214 0.47 -26.28 -8.46
N GLU A 215 1.80 -26.27 -8.54
CA GLU A 215 2.60 -25.09 -8.16
C GLU A 215 2.17 -23.82 -8.90
N TYR A 216 1.83 -23.93 -10.20
CA TYR A 216 1.39 -22.81 -11.00
C TYR A 216 -0.02 -22.32 -10.57
N ILE A 217 -0.96 -23.24 -10.38
CA ILE A 217 -2.34 -22.92 -9.98
C ILE A 217 -2.34 -22.29 -8.59
N ASP A 218 -1.56 -22.88 -7.67
CA ASP A 218 -1.46 -22.41 -6.28
C ASP A 218 -0.77 -21.05 -6.19
N TYR A 219 0.35 -20.88 -6.89
CA TYR A 219 1.08 -19.61 -6.91
C TYR A 219 0.23 -18.45 -7.43
N GLN A 220 -0.55 -18.68 -8.48
CA GLN A 220 -1.41 -17.69 -9.10
C GLN A 220 -2.83 -17.64 -8.51
N SER A 221 -3.18 -18.59 -7.62
CA SER A 221 -4.56 -18.77 -7.12
C SER A 221 -5.59 -18.85 -8.27
N ILE A 222 -5.24 -19.59 -9.34
CA ILE A 222 -5.99 -19.63 -10.59
C ILE A 222 -7.43 -20.13 -10.38
N ASP A 223 -7.61 -21.17 -9.56
CA ASP A 223 -8.93 -21.73 -9.25
C ASP A 223 -9.84 -20.68 -8.61
N THR A 224 -9.30 -19.93 -7.64
CA THR A 224 -10.03 -18.84 -7.01
C THR A 224 -10.35 -17.74 -8.02
N LEU A 225 -9.34 -17.28 -8.78
CA LEU A 225 -9.51 -16.21 -9.76
C LEU A 225 -10.59 -16.55 -10.80
N LEU A 226 -10.56 -17.78 -11.35
CA LEU A 226 -11.51 -18.23 -12.37
C LEU A 226 -12.88 -18.64 -11.80
N SER A 227 -13.05 -18.74 -10.47
CA SER A 227 -14.33 -18.97 -9.80
C SER A 227 -15.12 -17.69 -9.49
N LEU A 228 -14.53 -16.52 -9.67
CA LEU A 228 -15.13 -15.22 -9.32
C LEU A 228 -16.08 -14.67 -10.37
N GLN A 229 -16.21 -15.30 -11.55
CA GLN A 229 -17.05 -14.83 -12.64
C GLN A 229 -18.50 -15.26 -12.41
N ARG A 230 -19.35 -14.30 -12.07
CA ARG A 230 -20.78 -14.52 -11.80
C ARG A 230 -21.62 -13.47 -12.51
N PRO A 231 -21.81 -13.58 -13.86
CA PRO A 231 -22.70 -12.69 -14.59
C PRO A 231 -24.14 -12.81 -14.06
N ARG A 232 -24.91 -11.75 -14.18
CA ARG A 232 -26.30 -11.66 -13.69
C ARG A 232 -27.33 -12.15 -14.71
N THR A 233 -26.93 -12.22 -15.98
CA THR A 233 -27.75 -12.70 -17.09
C THR A 233 -27.08 -13.86 -17.83
N ALA A 234 -27.79 -14.54 -18.70
CA ALA A 234 -27.25 -15.56 -19.57
C ALA A 234 -26.68 -14.98 -20.90
N HIS A 235 -26.66 -13.64 -21.06
CA HIS A 235 -26.21 -13.03 -22.29
C HIS A 235 -24.68 -13.14 -22.43
N PRO A 236 -24.12 -13.73 -23.52
CA PRO A 236 -22.67 -13.98 -23.63
C PRO A 236 -21.81 -12.73 -23.53
N ALA A 237 -22.27 -11.58 -24.03
CA ALA A 237 -21.54 -10.32 -23.98
C ALA A 237 -21.37 -9.78 -22.54
N GLU A 238 -22.23 -10.19 -21.58
CA GLU A 238 -22.05 -9.83 -20.19
C GLU A 238 -20.79 -10.46 -19.61
N MET A 239 -20.48 -11.72 -19.95
CA MET A 239 -19.25 -12.37 -19.48
C MET A 239 -18.00 -11.64 -20.02
N THR A 240 -18.01 -11.19 -21.27
CA THR A 240 -16.93 -10.37 -21.83
C THR A 240 -16.77 -9.06 -21.04
N PHE A 241 -17.87 -8.37 -20.79
CA PHE A 241 -17.88 -7.12 -20.00
C PHE A 241 -17.34 -7.34 -18.58
N TYR A 242 -17.78 -8.43 -17.93
CA TYR A 242 -17.38 -8.82 -16.57
C TYR A 242 -15.88 -9.11 -16.48
N LEU A 243 -15.36 -10.00 -17.33
CA LEU A 243 -13.95 -10.38 -17.37
C LEU A 243 -13.03 -9.19 -17.65
N VAL A 244 -13.39 -8.34 -18.59
CA VAL A 244 -12.61 -7.12 -18.88
C VAL A 244 -12.65 -6.16 -17.67
N GLY A 245 -13.77 -6.08 -16.97
CA GLY A 245 -13.87 -5.32 -15.72
C GLY A 245 -12.87 -5.81 -14.67
N GLN A 246 -12.84 -7.14 -14.42
CA GLN A 246 -11.90 -7.75 -13.48
C GLN A 246 -10.45 -7.57 -13.92
N ALA A 247 -10.14 -7.77 -15.21
CA ALA A 247 -8.79 -7.54 -15.73
C ALA A 247 -8.32 -6.11 -15.51
N LYS A 248 -9.20 -5.10 -15.67
CA LYS A 248 -8.87 -3.71 -15.39
C LYS A 248 -8.51 -3.49 -13.92
N GLU A 249 -9.24 -4.08 -12.98
CA GLU A 249 -8.92 -3.96 -11.55
C GLU A 249 -7.55 -4.57 -11.22
N LEU A 250 -7.18 -5.71 -11.84
CA LEU A 250 -5.85 -6.31 -11.69
C LEU A 250 -4.75 -5.42 -12.28
N PHE A 251 -4.98 -4.81 -13.44
CA PHE A 251 -4.04 -3.86 -14.03
C PHE A 251 -3.94 -2.56 -13.20
N PHE A 252 -5.04 -2.05 -12.64
CA PHE A 252 -4.97 -0.92 -11.73
C PHE A 252 -4.13 -1.24 -10.50
N LYS A 253 -4.29 -2.45 -9.95
CA LYS A 253 -3.44 -2.91 -8.85
C LYS A 253 -1.98 -2.98 -9.26
N LEU A 254 -1.64 -3.58 -10.41
CA LEU A 254 -0.27 -3.64 -10.93
C LEU A 254 0.33 -2.24 -11.06
N VAL A 255 -0.36 -1.31 -11.70
CA VAL A 255 0.12 0.08 -11.87
C VAL A 255 0.26 0.78 -10.51
N TYR A 256 -0.65 0.52 -9.57
CA TYR A 256 -0.57 1.07 -8.21
C TYR A 256 0.67 0.59 -7.45
N GLU A 257 1.02 -0.70 -7.56
CA GLU A 257 2.23 -1.25 -6.92
C GLU A 257 3.51 -0.66 -7.55
N GLU A 258 3.59 -0.56 -8.88
CA GLU A 258 4.74 0.05 -9.56
C GLU A 258 4.90 1.54 -9.23
N VAL A 259 3.80 2.30 -9.19
CA VAL A 259 3.79 3.71 -8.78
C VAL A 259 4.19 3.85 -7.31
N SER A 260 3.75 2.94 -6.45
CA SER A 260 4.11 2.94 -5.03
C SER A 260 5.59 2.64 -4.82
N ALA A 261 6.14 1.65 -5.54
CA ALA A 261 7.56 1.33 -5.52
C ALA A 261 8.41 2.51 -6.04
N ALA A 262 8.01 3.15 -7.14
CA ALA A 262 8.69 4.33 -7.67
C ALA A 262 8.67 5.48 -6.64
N ARG A 263 7.54 5.73 -5.98
CA ARG A 263 7.41 6.73 -4.94
C ARG A 263 8.40 6.47 -3.78
N LEU A 264 8.49 5.23 -3.30
CA LEU A 264 9.42 4.84 -2.24
C LEU A 264 10.89 5.00 -2.67
N ALA A 265 11.21 4.66 -3.92
CA ALA A 265 12.55 4.87 -4.47
C ALA A 265 12.93 6.36 -4.51
N LEU A 266 12.00 7.26 -4.86
CA LEU A 266 12.23 8.70 -4.84
C LEU A 266 12.48 9.25 -3.43
N VAL A 267 11.82 8.69 -2.40
CA VAL A 267 12.05 9.08 -0.99
C VAL A 267 13.51 8.98 -0.60
N VAL A 268 14.21 7.93 -1.08
CA VAL A 268 15.62 7.64 -0.80
C VAL A 268 16.56 7.97 -1.95
N ASP A 269 16.14 8.83 -2.86
CA ASP A 269 16.95 9.33 -3.98
C ASP A 269 17.43 8.24 -4.98
N ARG A 270 16.74 7.09 -5.07
CA ARG A 270 17.04 6.04 -6.06
C ARG A 270 16.27 6.29 -7.36
N VAL A 271 16.67 7.32 -8.10
CA VAL A 271 15.93 7.79 -9.26
C VAL A 271 15.88 6.76 -10.39
N ASP A 272 16.96 6.03 -10.65
CA ASP A 272 16.99 5.00 -11.70
C ASP A 272 16.03 3.84 -11.40
N GLU A 273 15.88 3.45 -10.14
CA GLU A 273 14.91 2.45 -9.70
C GLU A 273 13.47 2.97 -9.90
N ALA A 274 13.21 4.23 -9.54
CA ALA A 274 11.92 4.87 -9.78
C ALA A 274 11.57 4.91 -11.28
N VAL A 275 12.50 5.31 -12.13
CA VAL A 275 12.35 5.32 -13.59
C VAL A 275 12.02 3.92 -14.13
N TRP A 276 12.70 2.89 -13.61
CA TRP A 276 12.44 1.51 -14.02
C TRP A 276 11.02 1.04 -13.67
N ASN A 277 10.56 1.32 -12.45
CA ASN A 277 9.20 1.01 -12.01
C ASN A 277 8.15 1.78 -12.83
N LEU A 278 8.37 3.07 -13.08
CA LEU A 278 7.45 3.90 -13.86
C LEU A 278 7.35 3.49 -15.33
N ARG A 279 8.43 2.98 -15.95
CA ARG A 279 8.38 2.39 -17.29
C ARG A 279 7.47 1.16 -17.33
N ARG A 280 7.53 0.29 -16.32
CA ARG A 280 6.60 -0.84 -16.19
C ARG A 280 5.17 -0.36 -16.01
N ALA A 281 4.95 0.66 -15.18
CA ALA A 281 3.64 1.28 -14.98
C ALA A 281 3.07 1.85 -16.31
N ALA A 282 3.87 2.58 -17.06
CA ALA A 282 3.45 3.12 -18.37
C ALA A 282 3.12 2.01 -19.38
N THR A 283 3.92 0.94 -19.41
CA THR A 283 3.66 -0.24 -20.25
C THR A 283 2.34 -0.91 -19.85
N ALA A 284 2.10 -1.13 -18.56
CA ALA A 284 0.86 -1.72 -18.05
C ALA A 284 -0.37 -0.84 -18.37
N LEU A 285 -0.25 0.48 -18.31
CA LEU A 285 -1.29 1.43 -18.74
C LEU A 285 -1.57 1.32 -20.25
N GLY A 286 -0.54 1.08 -21.06
CA GLY A 286 -0.70 0.81 -22.49
C GLY A 286 -1.51 -0.47 -22.77
N VAL A 287 -1.25 -1.55 -22.03
CA VAL A 287 -2.04 -2.79 -22.10
C VAL A 287 -3.47 -2.54 -21.61
N LEU A 288 -3.63 -1.81 -20.49
CA LEU A 288 -4.93 -1.43 -19.96
C LEU A 288 -5.77 -0.66 -20.98
N ALA A 289 -5.14 0.23 -21.76
CA ALA A 289 -5.83 0.96 -22.84
C ALA A 289 -6.39 0.01 -23.91
N ARG A 290 -5.69 -1.08 -24.23
CA ARG A 290 -6.17 -2.10 -25.19
C ARG A 290 -7.39 -2.89 -24.71
N THR A 291 -7.69 -2.89 -23.42
CA THR A 291 -8.92 -3.53 -22.92
C THR A 291 -10.19 -2.86 -23.45
N TRP A 292 -10.11 -1.60 -23.87
CA TRP A 292 -11.23 -0.91 -24.51
C TRP A 292 -11.53 -1.45 -25.90
N ASP A 293 -10.52 -1.96 -26.62
CA ASP A 293 -10.70 -2.59 -27.96
C ASP A 293 -11.58 -3.83 -27.83
N VAL A 294 -11.39 -4.63 -26.77
CA VAL A 294 -12.23 -5.81 -26.48
C VAL A 294 -13.69 -5.40 -26.25
N LEU A 295 -13.93 -4.38 -25.42
CA LEU A 295 -15.28 -3.88 -25.13
C LEU A 295 -15.93 -3.20 -26.34
N SER A 296 -15.14 -2.65 -27.26
CA SER A 296 -15.66 -2.02 -28.49
C SER A 296 -16.33 -3.04 -29.44
N GLY A 297 -16.04 -4.32 -29.25
CA GLY A 297 -16.71 -5.43 -29.93
C GLY A 297 -18.15 -5.70 -29.46
N ILE A 298 -18.54 -5.16 -28.29
CA ILE A 298 -19.93 -5.29 -27.81
C ILE A 298 -20.78 -4.19 -28.45
N SER A 299 -21.77 -4.62 -29.21
CA SER A 299 -22.72 -3.69 -29.88
C SER A 299 -23.63 -2.99 -28.85
N PRO A 300 -24.21 -1.83 -29.21
CA PRO A 300 -25.20 -1.17 -28.36
C PRO A 300 -26.42 -2.02 -27.99
N ALA A 301 -26.84 -2.92 -28.89
CA ALA A 301 -27.96 -3.84 -28.67
C ALA A 301 -27.61 -4.90 -27.63
N GLU A 302 -26.43 -5.53 -27.75
CA GLU A 302 -25.94 -6.51 -26.76
C GLU A 302 -25.72 -5.87 -25.40
N PHE A 303 -25.12 -4.68 -25.35
CA PHE A 303 -24.95 -3.96 -24.08
C PHE A 303 -26.29 -3.64 -23.39
N ASN A 304 -27.29 -3.19 -24.17
CA ASN A 304 -28.61 -2.92 -23.62
C ASN A 304 -29.33 -4.18 -23.13
N ALA A 305 -29.02 -5.37 -23.67
CA ALA A 305 -29.64 -6.63 -23.25
C ALA A 305 -29.32 -7.01 -21.78
N PHE A 306 -28.16 -6.61 -21.26
CA PHE A 306 -27.80 -6.90 -19.87
C PHE A 306 -27.61 -5.64 -18.99
N ARG A 307 -27.63 -4.44 -19.58
CA ARG A 307 -27.34 -3.19 -18.87
C ARG A 307 -28.19 -2.97 -17.61
N GLU A 308 -29.48 -3.28 -17.67
CA GLU A 308 -30.39 -3.10 -16.53
C GLU A 308 -30.03 -4.02 -15.35
N SER A 309 -29.51 -5.21 -15.64
CA SER A 309 -29.05 -6.15 -14.61
C SER A 309 -27.86 -5.64 -13.79
N LEU A 310 -27.08 -4.71 -14.34
CA LEU A 310 -25.95 -4.10 -13.64
C LEU A 310 -26.42 -3.24 -12.45
N GLY A 311 -27.65 -2.74 -12.45
CA GLY A 311 -28.21 -1.90 -11.40
C GLY A 311 -27.39 -0.62 -11.24
N SER A 312 -26.94 -0.33 -10.01
CA SER A 312 -26.11 0.83 -9.71
C SER A 312 -24.61 0.59 -9.91
N ALA A 313 -24.18 -0.63 -10.30
CA ALA A 313 -22.77 -0.94 -10.50
C ALA A 313 -22.16 -0.06 -11.59
N SER A 314 -21.07 0.63 -11.28
CA SER A 314 -20.43 1.58 -12.17
C SER A 314 -18.92 1.58 -11.97
N GLY A 315 -18.17 1.78 -13.05
CA GLY A 315 -16.71 1.92 -12.98
C GLY A 315 -16.22 3.09 -12.10
N ILE A 316 -17.11 4.03 -11.76
CA ILE A 316 -16.80 5.10 -10.80
C ILE A 316 -16.55 4.54 -9.38
N ASP A 317 -17.04 3.35 -9.09
CA ASP A 317 -16.93 2.67 -7.80
C ASP A 317 -15.64 1.82 -7.68
N SER A 318 -14.79 1.77 -8.72
CA SER A 318 -13.49 1.13 -8.64
C SER A 318 -12.61 1.84 -7.60
N TYR A 319 -12.36 1.16 -6.49
CA TYR A 319 -11.48 1.69 -5.45
C TYR A 319 -10.01 1.62 -5.85
N MET A 320 -9.58 0.60 -6.61
CA MET A 320 -8.21 0.52 -7.10
C MET A 320 -7.87 1.67 -8.06
N TYR A 321 -8.79 2.00 -8.98
CA TYR A 321 -8.65 3.18 -9.81
C TYR A 321 -8.53 4.46 -8.96
N ARG A 322 -9.32 4.58 -7.90
CA ARG A 322 -9.29 5.74 -7.00
C ARG A 322 -7.98 5.84 -6.22
N MET A 323 -7.52 4.72 -5.67
CA MET A 323 -6.23 4.66 -4.98
C MET A 323 -5.08 5.05 -5.92
N LEU A 324 -5.11 4.57 -7.17
CA LEU A 324 -4.13 4.92 -8.19
C LEU A 324 -4.16 6.43 -8.51
N GLU A 325 -5.34 7.03 -8.67
CA GLU A 325 -5.45 8.50 -8.85
C GLU A 325 -4.80 9.26 -7.68
N PHE A 326 -5.03 8.79 -6.45
CA PHE A 326 -4.44 9.40 -5.26
C PHE A 326 -2.93 9.22 -5.20
N ALA A 327 -2.44 8.04 -5.54
CA ALA A 327 -1.01 7.76 -5.61
C ALA A 327 -0.28 8.62 -6.65
N LEU A 328 -0.94 8.97 -7.75
CA LEU A 328 -0.41 9.85 -8.79
C LEU A 328 -0.55 11.35 -8.47
N GLY A 329 -1.33 11.74 -7.44
CA GLY A 329 -1.44 13.14 -6.99
C GLY A 329 -2.84 13.76 -7.08
N ARG A 330 -3.85 13.09 -7.66
CA ARG A 330 -5.23 13.60 -7.69
C ARG A 330 -5.95 13.33 -6.36
N LYS A 331 -5.59 14.02 -5.30
CA LYS A 331 -6.19 13.88 -3.98
C LYS A 331 -7.57 14.54 -3.93
N SER A 332 -8.59 13.83 -3.42
CA SER A 332 -9.94 14.36 -3.27
C SER A 332 -10.71 13.67 -2.15
N ALA A 333 -10.87 14.35 -1.02
CA ALA A 333 -11.69 13.87 0.09
C ALA A 333 -13.16 13.63 -0.32
N ALA A 334 -13.69 14.41 -1.26
CA ALA A 334 -15.04 14.22 -1.78
C ALA A 334 -15.22 12.88 -2.49
N LEU A 335 -14.22 12.47 -3.28
CA LEU A 335 -14.22 11.19 -3.98
C LEU A 335 -13.94 10.02 -3.01
N ALA A 336 -13.16 10.24 -1.97
CA ALA A 336 -12.89 9.22 -0.95
C ALA A 336 -14.14 8.90 -0.10
N ARG A 337 -15.00 9.89 0.19
CA ARG A 337 -16.25 9.69 0.96
C ARG A 337 -17.18 8.64 0.35
N ARG A 338 -17.09 8.38 -0.95
CA ARG A 338 -17.87 7.35 -1.63
C ARG A 338 -17.62 5.94 -1.07
N TYR A 339 -16.46 5.72 -0.49
CA TYR A 339 -16.05 4.43 0.07
C TYR A 339 -16.17 4.37 1.60
N ALA A 340 -16.73 5.41 2.23
CA ALA A 340 -16.92 5.46 3.68
C ALA A 340 -17.83 4.32 4.13
N GLY A 341 -17.38 3.53 5.10
CA GLY A 341 -18.11 2.39 5.64
C GLY A 341 -18.08 1.12 4.78
N VAL A 342 -17.40 1.13 3.62
CA VAL A 342 -17.24 -0.09 2.81
C VAL A 342 -16.15 -0.96 3.44
N ALA A 343 -16.56 -2.12 3.97
CA ALA A 343 -15.66 -3.05 4.66
C ALA A 343 -14.49 -3.50 3.75
N GLY A 344 -13.27 -3.46 4.28
CA GLY A 344 -12.04 -3.86 3.56
C GLY A 344 -11.54 -2.84 2.53
N VAL A 345 -12.29 -1.77 2.23
CA VAL A 345 -11.95 -0.77 1.20
C VAL A 345 -11.71 0.62 1.80
N SER A 346 -12.60 1.04 2.71
CA SER A 346 -12.61 2.40 3.27
C SER A 346 -11.24 2.85 3.78
N GLU A 347 -10.57 1.99 4.50
CA GLU A 347 -9.27 2.24 5.09
C GLU A 347 -8.16 2.36 4.04
N SER A 348 -8.11 1.43 3.06
CA SER A 348 -7.10 1.47 1.99
C SER A 348 -7.22 2.75 1.16
N VAL A 349 -8.45 3.18 0.86
CA VAL A 349 -8.72 4.44 0.16
C VAL A 349 -8.33 5.65 1.01
N HIS A 350 -8.63 5.61 2.32
CA HIS A 350 -8.25 6.68 3.25
C HIS A 350 -6.73 6.80 3.37
N ARG A 351 -6.02 5.68 3.52
CA ARG A 351 -4.55 5.63 3.52
C ARG A 351 -3.97 6.22 2.24
N ALA A 352 -4.46 5.80 1.07
CA ALA A 352 -4.01 6.34 -0.21
C ALA A 352 -4.28 7.85 -0.37
N LEU A 353 -5.37 8.36 0.21
CA LEU A 353 -5.68 9.78 0.21
C LEU A 353 -4.64 10.60 1.00
N HIS A 354 -4.22 10.11 2.16
CA HIS A 354 -3.37 10.85 3.10
C HIS A 354 -1.87 10.58 2.94
N SER A 355 -1.47 9.49 2.28
CA SER A 355 -0.05 9.23 1.95
C SER A 355 0.45 10.27 0.95
N SER A 356 1.76 10.55 0.94
CA SER A 356 2.39 11.35 -0.12
C SER A 356 2.14 10.70 -1.49
N SER A 357 1.99 11.51 -2.52
CA SER A 357 1.83 11.01 -3.90
C SER A 357 3.17 10.92 -4.62
N LEU A 358 3.19 10.24 -5.77
CA LEU A 358 4.33 10.26 -6.67
C LEU A 358 4.72 11.69 -7.09
N HIS A 359 3.71 12.56 -7.32
CA HIS A 359 3.93 13.97 -7.62
C HIS A 359 4.63 14.69 -6.45
N ASP A 360 4.15 14.45 -5.22
CA ASP A 360 4.76 15.02 -4.02
C ASP A 360 6.22 14.61 -3.87
N GLU A 361 6.54 13.33 -4.08
CA GLU A 361 7.90 12.82 -3.92
C GLU A 361 8.84 13.26 -5.05
N ALA A 362 8.33 13.40 -6.28
CA ALA A 362 9.11 13.96 -7.38
C ALA A 362 9.50 15.42 -7.11
N LEU A 363 8.58 16.24 -6.62
CA LEU A 363 8.89 17.62 -6.23
C LEU A 363 9.76 17.67 -4.97
N GLY A 364 9.53 16.77 -4.00
CA GLY A 364 10.38 16.60 -2.82
C GLY A 364 11.84 16.25 -3.19
N LEU A 365 12.03 15.41 -4.21
CA LEU A 365 13.36 15.10 -4.75
C LEU A 365 14.02 16.35 -5.33
N LEU A 366 13.30 17.12 -6.18
CA LEU A 366 13.85 18.38 -6.74
C LEU A 366 14.22 19.38 -5.65
N TYR A 367 13.43 19.43 -4.57
CA TYR A 367 13.73 20.27 -3.41
C TYR A 367 15.01 19.80 -2.69
N ARG A 368 15.13 18.51 -2.38
CA ARG A 368 16.34 17.96 -1.73
C ARG A 368 17.62 18.16 -2.56
N ARG A 369 17.49 18.16 -3.88
CA ARG A 369 18.62 18.42 -4.79
C ARG A 369 18.86 19.91 -5.10
N GLY A 370 18.13 20.82 -4.44
CA GLY A 370 18.32 22.27 -4.55
C GLY A 370 17.82 22.89 -5.87
N ILE A 371 17.07 22.15 -6.69
CA ILE A 371 16.50 22.62 -7.96
C ILE A 371 15.18 23.35 -7.70
N LEU A 372 14.33 22.80 -6.85
CA LEU A 372 13.15 23.47 -6.33
C LEU A 372 13.53 24.20 -5.03
N THR A 373 13.44 25.53 -5.03
CA THR A 373 13.93 26.38 -3.92
C THR A 373 12.87 26.73 -2.87
N VAL A 374 11.61 26.43 -3.16
CA VAL A 374 10.48 26.73 -2.28
C VAL A 374 10.05 25.45 -1.55
N HIS A 375 10.02 25.53 -0.21
CA HIS A 375 9.54 24.44 0.63
C HIS A 375 8.02 24.23 0.48
N ARG A 376 7.55 23.05 0.80
CA ARG A 376 6.13 22.72 0.86
C ARG A 376 5.42 23.65 1.84
N GLY A 377 4.29 24.23 1.44
CA GLY A 377 3.51 25.12 2.28
C GLY A 377 2.91 24.43 3.51
N ALA A 378 2.47 25.23 4.49
CA ALA A 378 1.84 24.72 5.71
C ALA A 378 0.54 23.93 5.45
N ASP A 379 -0.11 24.17 4.31
CA ASP A 379 -1.27 23.43 3.79
C ASP A 379 -0.89 22.08 3.14
N GLY A 380 0.39 21.77 3.10
CA GLY A 380 0.94 20.58 2.46
C GLY A 380 1.03 20.67 0.93
N GLY A 381 0.75 21.83 0.31
CA GLY A 381 0.86 22.06 -1.14
C GLY A 381 2.24 22.53 -1.59
N TRP A 382 2.59 22.25 -2.84
CA TRP A 382 3.76 22.83 -3.50
C TRP A 382 3.37 24.08 -4.28
N ASP A 383 4.26 25.08 -4.32
CA ASP A 383 4.08 26.23 -5.21
C ASP A 383 4.19 25.77 -6.67
N THR A 384 3.07 25.90 -7.40
CA THR A 384 2.95 25.43 -8.78
C THR A 384 3.87 26.19 -9.74
N ALA A 385 4.11 27.48 -9.49
CA ALA A 385 5.00 28.30 -10.34
C ALA A 385 6.46 27.90 -10.14
N ALA A 386 6.86 27.71 -8.88
CA ALA A 386 8.20 27.23 -8.54
C ALA A 386 8.44 25.80 -9.06
N ALA A 387 7.46 24.90 -8.91
CA ALA A 387 7.56 23.55 -9.44
C ALA A 387 7.72 23.53 -10.97
N ARG A 388 6.94 24.36 -11.69
CA ARG A 388 7.08 24.51 -13.14
C ARG A 388 8.47 25.03 -13.54
N GLN A 389 9.00 26.01 -12.81
CA GLN A 389 10.35 26.55 -13.07
C GLN A 389 11.42 25.49 -12.82
N ALA A 390 11.30 24.71 -11.75
CA ALA A 390 12.23 23.63 -11.43
C ALA A 390 12.27 22.56 -12.54
N TRP A 391 11.11 22.13 -13.06
CA TRP A 391 11.07 21.21 -14.20
C TRP A 391 11.60 21.85 -15.50
N ALA A 392 11.32 23.12 -15.75
CA ALA A 392 11.89 23.82 -16.89
C ALA A 392 13.42 23.86 -16.82
N LEU A 393 14.00 24.07 -15.64
CA LEU A 393 15.45 24.02 -15.42
C LEU A 393 16.00 22.62 -15.69
N VAL A 394 15.30 21.55 -15.27
CA VAL A 394 15.70 20.17 -15.61
C VAL A 394 15.78 19.97 -17.12
N TYR A 395 14.82 20.48 -17.89
CA TYR A 395 14.87 20.38 -19.35
C TYR A 395 15.91 21.25 -20.02
N GLN A 396 16.29 22.38 -19.42
CA GLN A 396 17.23 23.31 -19.99
C GLN A 396 18.70 22.95 -19.70
N GLU A 397 18.97 22.51 -18.49
CA GLU A 397 20.31 22.30 -17.99
C GLU A 397 20.78 20.84 -17.96
N TYR A 398 19.82 19.89 -17.97
CA TYR A 398 20.09 18.46 -17.82
C TYR A 398 19.73 17.72 -19.11
N GLY A 399 20.68 16.97 -19.66
CA GLY A 399 20.47 16.17 -20.87
C GLY A 399 19.88 14.79 -20.61
N PRO A 400 19.62 14.01 -21.69
CA PRO A 400 19.00 12.66 -21.60
C PRO A 400 19.80 11.66 -20.76
N SER A 401 21.09 11.87 -20.55
CA SER A 401 21.93 11.06 -19.66
C SER A 401 21.67 11.33 -18.18
N SER A 402 21.03 12.45 -17.83
CA SER A 402 20.67 12.78 -16.45
C SER A 402 19.52 11.92 -15.95
N ASP A 403 19.59 11.50 -14.69
CA ASP A 403 18.53 10.78 -14.01
C ASP A 403 17.26 11.62 -13.86
N LEU A 404 17.38 12.92 -13.59
CA LEU A 404 16.25 13.84 -13.46
C LEU A 404 15.52 14.06 -14.79
N PHE A 405 16.26 14.17 -15.90
CA PHE A 405 15.65 14.27 -17.22
C PHE A 405 14.87 12.97 -17.54
N ARG A 406 15.49 11.80 -17.30
CA ARG A 406 14.84 10.51 -17.49
C ARG A 406 13.60 10.36 -16.61
N LEU A 407 13.65 10.85 -15.35
CA LEU A 407 12.50 10.87 -14.46
C LEU A 407 11.37 11.73 -15.03
N ALA A 408 11.69 12.97 -15.46
CA ALA A 408 10.71 13.88 -16.05
C ALA A 408 9.98 13.25 -17.25
N GLU A 409 10.74 12.64 -18.19
CA GLU A 409 10.16 11.99 -19.35
C GLU A 409 9.32 10.78 -18.97
N THR A 410 9.78 9.96 -18.02
CA THR A 410 9.03 8.77 -17.59
C THR A 410 7.75 9.12 -16.83
N LEU A 411 7.74 10.19 -16.03
CA LEU A 411 6.52 10.74 -15.44
C LEU A 411 5.53 11.19 -16.52
N MET A 412 6.04 11.80 -17.59
CA MET A 412 5.21 12.18 -18.73
C MET A 412 4.66 10.98 -19.49
N ASP A 413 5.44 9.90 -19.65
CA ASP A 413 4.96 8.65 -20.27
C ASP A 413 3.77 8.07 -19.48
N VAL A 414 3.87 8.04 -18.14
CA VAL A 414 2.76 7.60 -17.27
C VAL A 414 1.55 8.52 -17.43
N ALA A 415 1.74 9.85 -17.38
CA ALA A 415 0.66 10.81 -17.52
C ALA A 415 -0.03 10.73 -18.89
N HIS A 416 0.76 10.56 -19.95
CA HIS A 416 0.28 10.41 -21.33
C HIS A 416 -0.54 9.12 -21.49
N ALA A 417 0.02 7.98 -21.06
CA ALA A 417 -0.64 6.68 -21.14
C ALA A 417 -1.99 6.67 -20.38
N PHE A 418 -2.01 7.27 -19.18
CA PHE A 418 -3.23 7.38 -18.37
C PHE A 418 -4.27 8.29 -19.04
N SER A 419 -3.85 9.42 -19.61
CA SER A 419 -4.74 10.31 -20.36
C SER A 419 -5.31 9.64 -21.59
N GLY A 420 -4.49 8.89 -22.32
CA GLY A 420 -4.91 8.07 -23.47
C GLY A 420 -5.98 7.05 -23.09
N TRP A 421 -5.77 6.31 -22.00
CA TRP A 421 -6.74 5.37 -21.46
C TRP A 421 -8.10 6.02 -21.15
N ARG A 422 -8.11 7.21 -20.52
CA ARG A 422 -9.34 7.96 -20.23
C ARG A 422 -10.05 8.46 -21.48
N SER A 423 -9.29 8.91 -22.48
CA SER A 423 -9.84 9.38 -23.76
C SER A 423 -10.50 8.25 -24.53
N LEU A 424 -9.88 7.06 -24.56
CA LEU A 424 -10.47 5.87 -25.17
C LEU A 424 -11.73 5.41 -24.43
N HIS A 425 -11.77 5.53 -23.10
CA HIS A 425 -12.98 5.27 -22.32
C HIS A 425 -14.13 6.19 -22.73
N LEU A 426 -13.87 7.48 -22.82
CA LEU A 426 -14.88 8.46 -23.24
C LEU A 426 -15.44 8.09 -24.63
N LEU A 427 -14.57 7.85 -25.61
CA LEU A 427 -14.95 7.48 -26.96
C LEU A 427 -15.78 6.18 -27.01
N LEU A 428 -15.40 5.17 -26.23
CA LEU A 428 -16.15 3.92 -26.13
C LEU A 428 -17.55 4.15 -25.57
N VAL A 429 -17.67 4.93 -24.50
CA VAL A 429 -18.97 5.22 -23.88
C VAL A 429 -19.88 6.01 -24.84
N GLU A 430 -19.35 7.02 -25.52
CA GLU A 430 -20.08 7.77 -26.56
C GLU A 430 -20.57 6.84 -27.67
N ARG A 431 -19.72 5.91 -28.13
CA ARG A 431 -20.07 4.92 -29.16
C ARG A 431 -21.16 3.93 -28.73
N THR A 432 -21.11 3.47 -27.44
CA THR A 432 -21.96 2.37 -26.95
C THR A 432 -23.30 2.83 -26.43
N ILE A 433 -23.35 3.92 -25.65
CA ILE A 433 -24.56 4.40 -25.00
C ILE A 433 -24.97 5.81 -25.41
N GLY A 434 -24.12 6.54 -26.16
CA GLY A 434 -24.36 7.93 -26.52
C GLY A 434 -24.48 8.82 -25.27
N ASN A 435 -25.39 9.79 -25.31
CA ASN A 435 -25.63 10.73 -24.21
C ASN A 435 -26.56 10.19 -23.09
N LYS A 436 -26.81 8.88 -23.03
CA LYS A 436 -27.62 8.29 -21.96
C LYS A 436 -26.90 8.40 -20.62
N ARG A 437 -27.69 8.50 -19.54
CA ARG A 437 -27.12 8.49 -18.17
C ARG A 437 -26.38 7.19 -17.90
N GLY A 438 -25.22 7.28 -17.24
CA GLY A 438 -24.48 6.11 -16.77
C GLY A 438 -25.23 5.35 -15.66
N THR A 439 -24.91 4.06 -15.47
CA THR A 439 -25.49 3.22 -14.41
C THR A 439 -25.24 3.77 -13.00
N GLY A 440 -24.16 4.53 -12.76
CA GLY A 440 -23.81 5.17 -11.49
C GLY A 440 -24.52 6.49 -11.19
N GLY A 441 -25.60 6.84 -11.93
CA GLY A 441 -26.41 8.04 -11.67
C GLY A 441 -25.76 9.38 -12.03
N THR A 442 -24.56 9.37 -12.63
CA THR A 442 -23.87 10.57 -13.12
C THR A 442 -24.40 11.00 -14.48
N THR A 443 -24.11 12.26 -14.90
CA THR A 443 -24.35 12.74 -16.27
C THR A 443 -23.52 12.02 -17.32
N GLY A 444 -22.95 10.82 -16.99
CA GLY A 444 -22.28 9.91 -17.91
C GLY A 444 -21.09 10.54 -18.63
N VAL A 445 -21.31 10.91 -19.89
CA VAL A 445 -20.28 11.45 -20.79
C VAL A 445 -19.65 12.75 -20.29
N ASP A 446 -20.41 13.65 -19.70
CA ASP A 446 -19.86 14.94 -19.22
C ASP A 446 -18.87 14.77 -18.05
N TRP A 447 -19.15 13.82 -17.16
CA TRP A 447 -18.21 13.50 -16.08
C TRP A 447 -16.94 12.84 -16.64
N LEU A 448 -17.08 11.94 -17.61
CA LEU A 448 -15.93 11.30 -18.27
C LEU A 448 -15.08 12.32 -19.03
N ARG A 449 -15.71 13.29 -19.72
CA ARG A 449 -15.00 14.36 -20.42
C ARG A 449 -14.16 15.21 -19.45
N LYS A 450 -14.75 15.66 -18.34
CA LYS A 450 -13.99 16.36 -17.29
C LYS A 450 -12.86 15.51 -16.69
N SER A 451 -13.09 14.21 -16.53
CA SER A 451 -12.05 13.30 -16.05
C SER A 451 -10.92 13.10 -17.08
N ALA A 452 -11.23 13.07 -18.38
CA ALA A 452 -10.27 12.94 -19.46
C ALA A 452 -9.42 14.21 -19.68
N GLU A 453 -9.94 15.38 -19.30
CA GLU A 453 -9.21 16.65 -19.33
C GLU A 453 -8.16 16.78 -18.22
N HIS A 454 -8.34 16.07 -17.12
CA HIS A 454 -7.38 16.14 -16.01
C HIS A 454 -6.04 15.54 -16.40
N ARG A 455 -4.95 16.27 -16.12
CA ARG A 455 -3.57 15.85 -16.34
C ARG A 455 -2.88 15.61 -14.99
N PHE A 456 -2.18 14.48 -14.87
CA PHE A 456 -1.23 14.26 -13.78
C PHE A 456 0.04 15.07 -14.06
N PHE A 457 0.72 15.51 -13.01
CA PHE A 457 1.94 16.32 -13.06
C PHE A 457 1.75 17.61 -13.90
N PRO A 458 0.78 18.48 -13.55
CA PRO A 458 0.41 19.63 -14.38
C PRO A 458 1.54 20.66 -14.56
N ASP A 459 2.37 20.83 -13.55
CA ASP A 459 3.58 21.67 -13.57
C ASP A 459 4.58 21.18 -14.62
N LEU A 460 4.75 19.86 -14.78
CA LEU A 460 5.63 19.25 -15.77
C LEU A 460 5.08 19.43 -17.21
N TRP A 461 3.76 19.33 -17.41
CA TRP A 461 3.11 19.69 -18.67
C TRP A 461 3.33 21.14 -19.03
N GLN A 462 3.15 22.04 -18.06
CA GLN A 462 3.28 23.49 -18.26
C GLN A 462 4.74 23.92 -18.49
N ALA A 463 5.71 23.25 -17.86
CA ALA A 463 7.14 23.53 -18.07
C ALA A 463 7.53 23.47 -19.55
N ARG A 464 6.98 22.51 -20.31
CA ARG A 464 7.25 22.32 -21.74
C ARG A 464 6.84 23.52 -22.61
N SER A 465 5.77 24.22 -22.23
CA SER A 465 5.31 25.41 -22.96
C SER A 465 6.21 26.63 -22.77
N GLY A 466 7.04 26.63 -21.74
CA GLY A 466 7.99 27.69 -21.40
C GLY A 466 9.42 27.43 -21.89
N LEU A 467 9.68 26.31 -22.58
CA LEU A 467 11.01 26.02 -23.06
C LEU A 467 11.39 26.95 -24.23
N PRO A 468 12.66 27.47 -24.29
CA PRO A 468 13.10 28.34 -25.37
C PRO A 468 13.15 27.58 -26.69
N SER A 469 12.91 28.31 -27.79
CA SER A 469 13.10 27.79 -29.15
C SER A 469 14.62 27.68 -29.45
N GLY A 470 15.05 26.57 -30.01
CA GLY A 470 16.42 26.33 -30.40
C GLY A 470 16.96 24.95 -29.96
N ALA A 471 18.21 24.66 -30.34
CA ALA A 471 18.85 23.42 -29.90
C ALA A 471 19.17 23.52 -28.39
N PRO A 472 18.95 22.44 -27.61
CA PRO A 472 19.36 22.43 -26.20
C PRO A 472 20.86 22.46 -26.05
N PRO A 473 21.40 22.94 -24.89
CA PRO A 473 22.83 23.10 -24.68
C PRO A 473 23.60 21.77 -24.52
N TRP A 474 22.90 20.66 -24.50
CA TRP A 474 23.42 19.28 -24.32
C TRP A 474 23.25 18.38 -25.55
#